data_ce84631afbe7a555936b01abd5ba5079
#
_entry.id   ce84631afbe7a555936b01abd5ba5079
#
_cell.length_a   1.000
_cell.length_b   1.000
_cell.length_c   1.000
_cell.angle_alpha   90.00
_cell.angle_beta   90.00
_cell.angle_gamma   90.00
#
_symmetry.space_group_name_H-M   'P 1'
#
loop_
_entity.id
_entity.type
_entity.pdbx_description
1 polymer ?
#
loop_
_entity_poly.entity_id
_entity_poly.type
_entity_poly.pdbx_seq_one_letter_code
_entity_poly.pdbx_strand_id
1 'polypeptide(L)'
;KKNFGFFFSICFISFCILISIFSYFIIPDDSQYSNQMHLEINSMPPGFKTYIIEIPGKHNENQLSKKIFGNRFPNKEIVVKKYDLKKNGIKILDYKNEEKLIDYNLFPNSMSISEIEEKFISIRTFFFGTDRFGRDYFGRVILGTRVSLSIGFLAVFISLIIGLMFGMIGGYYGGKIDKIIMSI
;
A
#
# COMPACT_ATOMS: atom_id res chain seq x y z
N LYS A 1 3.10 39.94 12.66
CA LYS A 1 2.65 38.65 13.21
C LYS A 1 2.90 37.60 12.15
N LYS A 2 3.85 36.66 12.38
CA LYS A 2 4.06 35.49 11.51
C LYS A 2 2.75 34.71 11.46
N ASN A 3 2.21 34.46 10.26
CA ASN A 3 1.00 33.65 10.08
C ASN A 3 1.31 32.19 10.35
N PHE A 4 1.36 31.82 11.63
CA PHE A 4 1.66 30.46 12.08
C PHE A 4 0.76 29.40 11.43
N GLY A 5 -0.54 29.73 11.28
CA GLY A 5 -1.49 28.84 10.61
C GLY A 5 -1.14 28.56 9.14
N PHE A 6 -0.68 29.57 8.41
CA PHE A 6 -0.24 29.43 7.01
C PHE A 6 0.99 28.50 6.90
N PHE A 7 1.98 28.70 7.77
CA PHE A 7 3.19 27.87 7.79
C PHE A 7 2.85 26.42 8.14
N PHE A 8 2.00 26.22 9.14
CA PHE A 8 1.56 24.88 9.55
C PHE A 8 0.82 24.16 8.40
N SER A 9 -0.08 24.84 7.71
CA SER A 9 -0.83 24.27 6.58
C SER A 9 0.08 23.83 5.43
N ILE A 10 1.06 24.66 5.06
CA ILE A 10 2.03 24.30 4.01
C ILE A 10 2.87 23.10 4.43
N CYS A 11 3.38 23.07 5.66
CA CYS A 11 4.16 21.94 6.18
C CYS A 11 3.32 20.65 6.18
N PHE A 12 2.06 20.72 6.61
CA PHE A 12 1.16 19.57 6.62
C PHE A 12 0.87 19.04 5.23
N ILE A 13 0.55 19.90 4.27
CA ILE A 13 0.32 19.50 2.88
C ILE A 13 1.58 18.90 2.27
N SER A 14 2.75 19.53 2.48
CA SER A 14 4.03 19.00 2.01
C SER A 14 4.33 17.62 2.58
N PHE A 15 4.04 17.41 3.87
CA PHE A 15 4.19 16.13 4.54
C PHE A 15 3.27 15.05 3.92
N CYS A 16 2.00 15.37 3.65
CA CYS A 16 1.08 14.46 2.98
C CYS A 16 1.55 14.09 1.56
N ILE A 17 2.08 15.06 0.81
CA ILE A 17 2.65 14.82 -0.53
C ILE A 17 3.86 13.89 -0.45
N LEU A 18 4.77 14.11 0.50
CA LEU A 18 5.93 13.24 0.70
C LEU A 18 5.52 11.81 1.05
N ILE A 19 4.58 11.62 1.98
CA ILE A 19 4.03 10.29 2.31
C ILE A 19 3.42 9.64 1.08
N SER A 20 2.67 10.39 0.28
CA SER A 20 2.06 9.88 -0.95
C SER A 20 3.09 9.36 -1.96
N ILE A 21 4.18 10.11 -2.16
CA ILE A 21 5.25 9.72 -3.10
C ILE A 21 6.02 8.50 -2.59
N PHE A 22 6.39 8.50 -1.31
CA PHE A 22 7.21 7.46 -0.69
C PHE A 22 6.39 6.33 -0.04
N SER A 23 5.12 6.21 -0.35
CA SER A 23 4.20 5.24 0.26
C SER A 23 4.74 3.81 0.27
N TYR A 24 5.22 3.29 -0.87
CA TYR A 24 5.75 1.93 -0.99
C TYR A 24 7.14 1.70 -0.36
N PHE A 25 7.79 2.75 0.13
CA PHE A 25 9.00 2.62 0.94
C PHE A 25 8.67 2.47 2.44
N ILE A 26 7.50 2.93 2.86
CA ILE A 26 7.06 2.96 4.26
C ILE A 26 6.26 1.72 4.61
N ILE A 27 5.52 1.17 3.63
CA ILE A 27 4.58 0.06 3.83
C ILE A 27 5.32 -1.28 3.81
N PRO A 28 5.09 -2.16 4.81
CA PRO A 28 5.67 -3.50 4.84
C PRO A 28 5.14 -4.44 3.75
N ASP A 29 3.88 -4.26 3.32
CA ASP A 29 3.25 -5.02 2.25
C ASP A 29 3.56 -4.35 0.89
N ASP A 30 4.43 -4.95 0.10
CA ASP A 30 4.84 -4.45 -1.22
C ASP A 30 3.83 -4.72 -2.34
N SER A 31 2.75 -5.42 -2.05
CA SER A 31 1.71 -5.73 -3.03
C SER A 31 1.02 -4.48 -3.55
N GLN A 32 0.55 -4.54 -4.80
CA GLN A 32 -0.19 -3.43 -5.38
C GLN A 32 -1.43 -3.11 -4.52
N TYR A 33 -1.51 -1.85 -4.05
CA TYR A 33 -2.56 -1.34 -3.15
C TYR A 33 -2.62 -1.99 -1.77
N SER A 34 -1.52 -2.61 -1.29
CA SER A 34 -1.48 -3.33 -0.01
C SER A 34 -2.69 -4.27 0.13
N ASN A 35 -2.87 -5.12 -0.86
CA ASN A 35 -4.08 -5.92 -1.03
C ASN A 35 -3.86 -7.41 -0.79
N GLN A 36 -2.77 -7.82 -0.16
CA GLN A 36 -2.59 -9.20 0.29
C GLN A 36 -3.61 -9.52 1.38
N MET A 37 -4.43 -10.54 1.12
CA MET A 37 -5.52 -10.97 2.02
C MET A 37 -5.11 -12.19 2.81
N HIS A 38 -5.26 -12.12 4.13
CA HIS A 38 -4.97 -13.20 5.06
C HIS A 38 -6.18 -13.43 5.96
N LEU A 39 -7.16 -14.17 5.45
CA LEU A 39 -8.44 -14.36 6.15
C LEU A 39 -8.31 -14.98 7.55
N GLU A 40 -7.18 -15.66 7.81
CA GLU A 40 -6.87 -16.28 9.09
C GLU A 40 -6.61 -15.27 10.20
N ILE A 41 -6.19 -14.05 9.83
CA ILE A 41 -5.89 -12.95 10.78
C ILE A 41 -6.83 -11.76 10.58
N ASN A 42 -8.10 -12.01 10.33
CA ASN A 42 -9.09 -10.97 10.17
C ASN A 42 -9.28 -10.18 11.49
N SER A 43 -9.46 -8.87 11.38
CA SER A 43 -9.82 -7.96 12.50
C SER A 43 -8.89 -8.09 13.72
N MET A 44 -7.59 -8.29 13.52
CA MET A 44 -6.62 -8.30 14.61
C MET A 44 -6.34 -6.89 15.12
N PRO A 45 -6.08 -6.74 16.44
CA PRO A 45 -5.89 -5.43 17.07
C PRO A 45 -4.60 -4.74 16.60
N PRO A 46 -4.49 -3.40 16.80
CA PRO A 46 -3.26 -2.67 16.57
C PRO A 46 -2.07 -3.25 17.34
N GLY A 47 -0.90 -3.29 16.68
CA GLY A 47 0.32 -3.88 17.24
C GLY A 47 0.41 -5.40 17.17
N PHE A 48 -0.53 -6.06 16.48
CA PHE A 48 -0.51 -7.50 16.27
C PHE A 48 0.75 -7.94 15.52
N LYS A 49 1.38 -9.03 15.98
CA LYS A 49 2.59 -9.61 15.38
C LYS A 49 2.37 -11.06 15.00
N THR A 50 2.88 -11.43 13.85
CA THR A 50 2.81 -12.81 13.35
C THR A 50 3.99 -13.14 12.47
N TYR A 51 4.27 -14.43 12.30
CA TYR A 51 5.24 -14.91 11.33
C TYR A 51 4.59 -14.96 9.95
N ILE A 52 5.34 -14.52 8.95
CA ILE A 52 4.96 -14.61 7.53
C ILE A 52 6.02 -15.42 6.82
N ILE A 53 5.59 -16.45 6.10
CA ILE A 53 6.42 -17.26 5.21
C ILE A 53 6.12 -16.82 3.79
N GLU A 54 7.12 -16.27 3.10
CA GLU A 54 7.00 -15.83 1.72
C GLU A 54 7.45 -16.96 0.78
N ILE A 55 6.55 -17.43 -0.08
CA ILE A 55 6.89 -18.38 -1.14
C ILE A 55 7.25 -17.57 -2.39
N PRO A 56 8.49 -17.70 -2.90
CA PRO A 56 8.95 -16.90 -4.03
C PRO A 56 8.13 -17.19 -5.29
N GLY A 57 7.62 -16.13 -5.92
CA GLY A 57 6.94 -16.20 -7.22
C GLY A 57 7.95 -16.29 -8.37
N LYS A 58 7.48 -16.78 -9.53
CA LYS A 58 8.32 -16.93 -10.74
C LYS A 58 8.55 -15.64 -11.52
N HIS A 59 7.98 -14.50 -11.14
CA HIS A 59 8.02 -13.27 -11.89
C HIS A 59 9.01 -12.26 -11.30
N ASN A 60 9.98 -11.85 -12.11
CA ASN A 60 10.90 -10.75 -11.80
C ASN A 60 10.38 -9.46 -12.45
N GLU A 61 9.80 -8.56 -11.66
CA GLU A 61 9.56 -7.18 -12.08
C GLU A 61 10.77 -6.28 -11.76
N ASN A 62 10.90 -5.19 -12.51
CA ASN A 62 11.91 -4.17 -12.22
C ASN A 62 11.74 -3.59 -10.83
N GLN A 63 12.80 -3.56 -10.04
CA GLN A 63 12.77 -3.08 -8.65
C GLN A 63 12.23 -1.65 -8.51
N LEU A 64 12.53 -0.77 -9.48
CA LEU A 64 12.02 0.61 -9.49
C LEU A 64 10.49 0.65 -9.68
N SER A 65 9.96 -0.19 -10.57
CA SER A 65 8.51 -0.30 -10.79
C SER A 65 7.78 -0.77 -9.53
N LYS A 66 8.33 -1.76 -8.83
CA LYS A 66 7.79 -2.24 -7.55
C LYS A 66 7.70 -1.14 -6.50
N LYS A 67 8.76 -0.33 -6.37
CA LYS A 67 8.82 0.75 -5.38
C LYS A 67 7.92 1.95 -5.68
N ILE A 68 7.51 2.15 -6.93
CA ILE A 68 6.65 3.26 -7.33
C ILE A 68 5.18 2.85 -7.42
N PHE A 69 4.90 1.70 -8.00
CA PHE A 69 3.53 1.25 -8.31
C PHE A 69 3.07 0.04 -7.50
N GLY A 70 3.93 -0.50 -6.63
CA GLY A 70 3.72 -1.75 -5.93
C GLY A 70 3.98 -2.97 -6.82
N ASN A 71 4.10 -4.12 -6.18
CA ASN A 71 4.35 -5.39 -6.84
C ASN A 71 3.04 -5.96 -7.40
N ARG A 72 2.93 -6.12 -8.72
CA ARG A 72 1.75 -6.70 -9.37
C ARG A 72 1.63 -8.21 -9.15
N PHE A 73 2.77 -8.87 -8.97
CA PHE A 73 2.85 -10.32 -8.73
C PHE A 73 3.57 -10.57 -7.42
N PRO A 74 2.95 -10.22 -6.28
CA PRO A 74 3.58 -10.40 -4.98
C PRO A 74 3.83 -11.87 -4.70
N ASN A 75 4.85 -12.16 -3.92
CA ASN A 75 5.09 -13.50 -3.41
C ASN A 75 3.85 -14.01 -2.66
N LYS A 76 3.60 -15.30 -2.72
CA LYS A 76 2.53 -15.88 -1.92
C LYS A 76 2.96 -15.87 -0.45
N GLU A 77 2.24 -15.14 0.38
CA GLU A 77 2.46 -15.09 1.81
C GLU A 77 1.56 -16.09 2.54
N ILE A 78 2.14 -16.81 3.50
CA ILE A 78 1.41 -17.68 4.42
C ILE A 78 1.64 -17.16 5.83
N VAL A 79 0.54 -16.82 6.49
CA VAL A 79 0.56 -16.32 7.87
C VAL A 79 0.50 -17.49 8.83
N VAL A 80 1.43 -17.53 9.80
CA VAL A 80 1.55 -18.65 10.71
C VAL A 80 1.70 -18.20 12.16
N LYS A 81 1.06 -18.92 13.06
CA LYS A 81 1.14 -18.67 14.51
C LYS A 81 2.47 -19.15 15.09
N LYS A 82 2.95 -20.31 14.60
CA LYS A 82 4.23 -20.92 14.96
C LYS A 82 4.76 -21.73 13.78
N TYR A 83 6.05 -21.92 13.71
CA TYR A 83 6.70 -22.78 12.74
C TYR A 83 7.81 -23.59 13.39
N ASP A 84 8.10 -24.77 12.84
CA ASP A 84 9.23 -25.64 13.20
C ASP A 84 9.93 -26.12 11.92
N LEU A 85 11.24 -25.94 11.86
CA LEU A 85 12.07 -26.42 10.75
C LEU A 85 12.36 -27.90 10.92
N LYS A 86 11.89 -28.73 10.00
CA LYS A 86 12.15 -30.17 9.96
C LYS A 86 12.95 -30.55 8.72
N LYS A 87 13.60 -31.72 8.72
CA LYS A 87 14.37 -32.19 7.55
C LYS A 87 13.55 -32.27 6.26
N ASN A 88 12.25 -32.54 6.36
CA ASN A 88 11.35 -32.76 5.22
C ASN A 88 10.50 -31.54 4.84
N GLY A 89 10.68 -30.38 5.49
CA GLY A 89 9.89 -29.19 5.24
C GLY A 89 9.66 -28.35 6.49
N ILE A 90 9.00 -27.21 6.32
CA ILE A 90 8.62 -26.30 7.40
C ILE A 90 7.25 -26.74 7.92
N LYS A 91 7.21 -27.25 9.16
CA LYS A 91 5.95 -27.54 9.84
C LYS A 91 5.38 -26.23 10.35
N ILE A 92 4.15 -25.90 10.00
CA ILE A 92 3.48 -24.68 10.41
C ILE A 92 2.22 -25.01 11.22
N LEU A 93 1.91 -24.14 12.18
CA LEU A 93 0.63 -24.10 12.86
C LEU A 93 -0.08 -22.80 12.43
N ASP A 94 -1.20 -22.94 11.75
CA ASP A 94 -2.00 -21.81 11.31
C ASP A 94 -2.90 -21.27 12.44
N TYR A 95 -3.63 -20.17 12.16
CA TYR A 95 -4.55 -19.55 13.15
C TYR A 95 -5.84 -20.36 13.38
N LYS A 96 -6.10 -21.38 12.55
CA LYS A 96 -7.18 -22.37 12.76
C LYS A 96 -6.74 -23.55 13.62
N ASN A 97 -5.47 -23.53 14.10
CA ASN A 97 -4.80 -24.62 14.80
C ASN A 97 -4.63 -25.90 13.94
N GLU A 98 -4.61 -25.74 12.62
CA GLU A 98 -4.28 -26.82 11.70
C GLU A 98 -2.77 -26.87 11.49
N GLU A 99 -2.22 -28.10 11.52
CA GLU A 99 -0.83 -28.33 11.20
C GLU A 99 -0.69 -28.61 9.70
N LYS A 100 0.20 -27.87 9.04
CA LYS A 100 0.51 -28.04 7.61
C LYS A 100 2.02 -28.18 7.44
N LEU A 101 2.44 -28.91 6.41
CA LEU A 101 3.84 -29.03 6.03
C LEU A 101 4.05 -28.27 4.72
N ILE A 102 4.99 -27.33 4.71
CA ILE A 102 5.46 -26.62 3.52
C ILE A 102 6.73 -27.31 3.05
N ASP A 103 6.71 -27.84 1.83
CA ASP A 103 7.86 -28.52 1.23
C ASP A 103 8.95 -27.51 0.83
N TYR A 104 10.21 -27.85 1.06
CA TYR A 104 11.36 -27.05 0.63
C TYR A 104 11.48 -26.90 -0.89
N ASN A 105 10.87 -27.79 -1.67
CA ASN A 105 10.82 -27.68 -3.14
C ASN A 105 10.14 -26.40 -3.67
N LEU A 106 9.38 -25.70 -2.80
CA LEU A 106 8.78 -24.41 -3.12
C LEU A 106 9.78 -23.23 -3.08
N PHE A 107 10.95 -23.46 -2.52
CA PHE A 107 12.03 -22.50 -2.42
C PHE A 107 13.15 -22.84 -3.43
N PRO A 108 14.07 -21.90 -3.73
CA PRO A 108 15.18 -22.17 -4.64
C PRO A 108 16.07 -23.31 -4.13
N ASN A 109 16.29 -24.34 -4.96
CA ASN A 109 17.00 -25.58 -4.60
C ASN A 109 18.48 -25.38 -4.18
N SER A 110 19.02 -24.18 -4.35
CA SER A 110 20.42 -23.85 -4.03
C SER A 110 20.62 -23.34 -2.60
N MET A 111 19.54 -23.22 -1.80
CA MET A 111 19.60 -22.62 -0.46
C MET A 111 19.60 -23.66 0.64
N SER A 112 20.36 -23.40 1.71
CA SER A 112 20.31 -24.16 2.95
C SER A 112 19.03 -23.83 3.75
N ILE A 113 18.66 -24.68 4.71
CA ILE A 113 17.48 -24.45 5.56
C ILE A 113 17.60 -23.13 6.33
N SER A 114 18.80 -22.80 6.81
CA SER A 114 19.07 -21.52 7.52
C SER A 114 18.92 -20.30 6.62
N GLU A 115 19.34 -20.38 5.37
CA GLU A 115 19.14 -19.27 4.40
C GLU A 115 17.67 -19.09 4.02
N ILE A 116 16.91 -20.18 3.95
CA ILE A 116 15.45 -20.12 3.73
C ILE A 116 14.76 -19.43 4.92
N GLU A 117 15.14 -19.79 6.14
CA GLU A 117 14.61 -19.15 7.34
C GLU A 117 14.89 -17.65 7.36
N GLU A 118 16.15 -17.26 7.16
CA GLU A 118 16.55 -15.83 7.20
C GLU A 118 15.89 -14.99 6.09
N LYS A 119 15.74 -15.57 4.90
CA LYS A 119 15.27 -14.81 3.73
C LYS A 119 13.76 -14.81 3.54
N PHE A 120 13.08 -15.89 3.89
CA PHE A 120 11.66 -16.09 3.57
C PHE A 120 10.75 -16.17 4.77
N ILE A 121 11.28 -16.22 6.00
CA ILE A 121 10.48 -16.19 7.20
C ILE A 121 10.76 -14.88 7.94
N SER A 122 9.73 -14.07 8.13
CA SER A 122 9.85 -12.79 8.80
C SER A 122 8.74 -12.59 9.84
N ILE A 123 9.00 -11.75 10.85
CA ILE A 123 7.96 -11.29 11.77
C ILE A 123 7.42 -9.98 11.23
N ARG A 124 6.13 -9.95 10.90
CA ARG A 124 5.45 -8.71 10.50
C ARG A 124 4.63 -8.16 11.66
N THR A 125 4.78 -6.85 11.89
CA THR A 125 3.98 -6.12 12.87
C THR A 125 2.93 -5.29 12.13
N PHE A 126 1.65 -5.53 12.43
CA PHE A 126 0.53 -4.77 11.92
C PHE A 126 0.26 -3.59 12.85
N PHE A 127 0.82 -2.42 12.55
CA PHE A 127 0.76 -1.24 13.43
C PHE A 127 -0.67 -0.81 13.77
N PHE A 128 -1.57 -0.80 12.79
CA PHE A 128 -2.98 -0.47 12.98
C PHE A 128 -3.88 -1.71 12.98
N GLY A 129 -3.27 -2.90 13.12
CA GLY A 129 -3.98 -4.16 13.04
C GLY A 129 -4.35 -4.52 11.60
N THR A 130 -5.31 -5.44 11.47
CA THR A 130 -5.80 -5.93 10.18
C THR A 130 -7.27 -5.60 9.98
N ASP A 131 -7.68 -5.45 8.73
CA ASP A 131 -9.09 -5.27 8.37
C ASP A 131 -9.86 -6.61 8.39
N ARG A 132 -11.15 -6.57 8.04
CA ARG A 132 -12.01 -7.76 7.94
C ARG A 132 -11.54 -8.82 6.93
N PHE A 133 -10.62 -8.48 6.06
CA PHE A 133 -10.01 -9.39 5.07
C PHE A 133 -8.58 -9.79 5.45
N GLY A 134 -8.10 -9.40 6.65
CA GLY A 134 -6.75 -9.69 7.11
C GLY A 134 -5.66 -8.88 6.39
N ARG A 135 -5.99 -7.77 5.73
CA ARG A 135 -5.03 -6.88 5.06
C ARG A 135 -4.44 -5.89 6.04
N ASP A 136 -3.22 -5.42 5.78
CA ASP A 136 -2.58 -4.38 6.59
C ASP A 136 -3.34 -3.06 6.52
N TYR A 137 -3.96 -2.68 7.63
CA TYR A 137 -4.74 -1.44 7.71
C TYR A 137 -3.85 -0.19 7.60
N PHE A 138 -2.65 -0.21 8.16
CA PHE A 138 -1.70 0.89 8.06
C PHE A 138 -1.27 1.13 6.60
N GLY A 139 -0.88 0.08 5.89
CA GLY A 139 -0.51 0.18 4.48
C GLY A 139 -1.64 0.77 3.63
N ARG A 140 -2.87 0.38 3.87
CA ARG A 140 -4.04 0.90 3.16
C ARG A 140 -4.33 2.37 3.45
N VAL A 141 -4.15 2.84 4.67
CA VAL A 141 -4.29 4.28 5.02
C VAL A 141 -3.25 5.12 4.29
N ILE A 142 -2.00 4.68 4.28
CA ILE A 142 -0.91 5.37 3.57
C ILE A 142 -1.19 5.43 2.06
N LEU A 143 -1.57 4.31 1.43
CA LEU A 143 -1.92 4.29 0.01
C LEU A 143 -3.19 5.08 -0.30
N GLY A 144 -4.15 5.10 0.63
CA GLY A 144 -5.35 5.92 0.53
C GLY A 144 -5.02 7.41 0.39
N THR A 145 -4.01 7.89 1.10
CA THR A 145 -3.53 9.28 0.97
C THR A 145 -3.06 9.56 -0.46
N ARG A 146 -2.30 8.64 -1.08
CA ARG A 146 -1.84 8.77 -2.46
C ARG A 146 -3.01 8.85 -3.46
N VAL A 147 -3.99 7.96 -3.30
CA VAL A 147 -5.18 7.93 -4.17
C VAL A 147 -5.99 9.23 -4.01
N SER A 148 -6.23 9.66 -2.77
CA SER A 148 -6.99 10.88 -2.49
C SER A 148 -6.33 12.13 -3.04
N LEU A 149 -5.01 12.28 -2.86
CA LEU A 149 -4.27 13.41 -3.42
C LEU A 149 -4.26 13.39 -4.95
N SER A 150 -4.10 12.23 -5.57
CA SER A 150 -4.12 12.12 -7.03
C SER A 150 -5.48 12.51 -7.62
N ILE A 151 -6.57 12.04 -7.03
CA ILE A 151 -7.94 12.39 -7.46
C ILE A 151 -8.20 13.88 -7.24
N GLY A 152 -7.84 14.42 -6.06
CA GLY A 152 -8.00 15.83 -5.74
C GLY A 152 -7.23 16.73 -6.71
N PHE A 153 -5.96 16.40 -7.00
CA PHE A 153 -5.15 17.14 -7.96
C PHE A 153 -5.77 17.10 -9.37
N LEU A 154 -6.20 15.93 -9.83
CA LEU A 154 -6.83 15.77 -11.14
C LEU A 154 -8.12 16.59 -11.25
N ALA A 155 -8.96 16.57 -10.21
CA ALA A 155 -10.20 17.32 -10.18
C ALA A 155 -9.96 18.85 -10.27
N VAL A 156 -9.00 19.36 -9.49
CA VAL A 156 -8.61 20.77 -9.52
C VAL A 156 -8.03 21.15 -10.89
N PHE A 157 -7.20 20.29 -11.48
CA PHE A 157 -6.60 20.53 -12.79
C PHE A 157 -7.66 20.63 -13.90
N ILE A 158 -8.62 19.70 -13.91
CA ILE A 158 -9.75 19.73 -14.87
C ILE A 158 -10.59 20.98 -14.66
N SER A 159 -10.95 21.31 -13.41
CA SER A 159 -11.74 22.50 -13.09
C SER A 159 -11.03 23.78 -13.50
N LEU A 160 -9.71 23.84 -13.34
CA LEU A 160 -8.91 25.00 -13.75
C LEU A 160 -8.96 25.20 -15.27
N ILE A 161 -8.79 24.13 -16.06
CA ILE A 161 -8.85 24.21 -17.54
C ILE A 161 -10.23 24.71 -17.97
N ILE A 162 -11.29 24.10 -17.44
CA ILE A 162 -12.66 24.47 -17.78
C ILE A 162 -12.94 25.92 -17.37
N GLY A 163 -12.57 26.32 -16.16
CA GLY A 163 -12.76 27.68 -15.65
C GLY A 163 -12.01 28.72 -16.47
N LEU A 164 -10.75 28.43 -16.86
CA LEU A 164 -9.98 29.32 -17.73
C LEU A 164 -10.61 29.45 -19.12
N MET A 165 -11.08 28.35 -19.71
CA MET A 165 -11.74 28.40 -21.03
C MET A 165 -13.00 29.25 -20.98
N PHE A 166 -13.89 29.02 -20.03
CA PHE A 166 -15.12 29.83 -19.89
C PHE A 166 -14.81 31.26 -19.49
N GLY A 167 -13.86 31.49 -18.60
CA GLY A 167 -13.43 32.83 -18.21
C GLY A 167 -12.85 33.66 -19.39
N MET A 168 -12.03 33.02 -20.22
CA MET A 168 -11.49 33.68 -21.43
C MET A 168 -12.60 34.02 -22.45
N ILE A 169 -13.53 33.08 -22.69
CA ILE A 169 -14.65 33.31 -23.61
C ILE A 169 -15.55 34.45 -23.08
N GLY A 170 -15.93 34.39 -21.81
CA GLY A 170 -16.74 35.43 -21.18
C GLY A 170 -16.07 36.82 -21.22
N GLY A 171 -14.77 36.86 -20.87
CA GLY A 171 -13.99 38.09 -20.89
C GLY A 171 -13.76 38.66 -22.30
N TYR A 172 -13.57 37.81 -23.31
CA TYR A 172 -13.37 38.26 -24.70
C TYR A 172 -14.65 38.75 -25.35
N TYR A 173 -15.74 38.03 -25.25
CA TYR A 173 -17.02 38.40 -25.91
C TYR A 173 -17.87 39.37 -25.10
N GLY A 174 -17.75 39.37 -23.78
CA GLY A 174 -18.49 40.26 -22.88
C GLY A 174 -20.02 40.16 -22.98
N GLY A 175 -20.72 41.12 -22.38
CA GLY A 175 -22.14 41.36 -22.57
C GLY A 175 -23.06 40.20 -22.19
N LYS A 176 -23.86 39.71 -23.14
CA LYS A 176 -24.83 38.60 -22.90
C LYS A 176 -24.18 37.26 -22.67
N ILE A 177 -23.04 36.99 -23.33
CA ILE A 177 -22.29 35.73 -23.20
C ILE A 177 -21.69 35.63 -21.80
N ASP A 178 -21.08 36.68 -21.33
CA ASP A 178 -20.54 36.76 -19.98
C ASP A 178 -21.61 36.54 -18.90
N LYS A 179 -22.79 37.19 -19.07
CA LYS A 179 -23.92 36.96 -18.16
C LYS A 179 -24.42 35.52 -18.13
N ILE A 180 -24.42 34.81 -19.27
CA ILE A 180 -24.83 33.40 -19.32
C ILE A 180 -23.80 32.53 -18.63
N ILE A 181 -22.49 32.76 -18.92
CA ILE A 181 -21.41 31.97 -18.30
C ILE A 181 -21.36 32.18 -16.79
N MET A 182 -21.56 33.40 -16.31
CA MET A 182 -21.58 33.72 -14.87
C MET A 182 -22.85 33.20 -14.16
N SER A 183 -23.88 32.78 -14.91
CA SER A 183 -25.16 32.30 -14.37
C SER A 183 -25.19 30.76 -14.18
N ILE A 184 -24.15 30.06 -14.64
CA ILE A 184 -23.96 28.62 -14.52
C ILE A 184 -23.11 28.29 -13.29
#